data_8aa3e9d80f67411ef17324b64551c421
#
_entry.id   8aa3e9d80f67411ef17324b64551c421
#
_cell.length_a   1.000
_cell.length_b   1.000
_cell.length_c   1.000
_cell.angle_alpha   90.00
_cell.angle_beta   90.00
_cell.angle_gamma   90.00
#
_symmetry.space_group_name_H-M   'P 1'
#
loop_
_entity.id
_entity.type
_entity.pdbx_description
1 polymer ?
#
loop_
_entity_poly.entity_id
_entity_poly.type
_entity_poly.pdbx_seq_one_letter_code
_entity_poly.pdbx_strand_id
1 'polypeptide(L)'
;MAKKVLFVNQEITPYLPESKMSVMGSMMPHKMQDAGYEIRTFMPKWGVINERRGQLHEVIRLSGMNLIIDDTDHPLIIKVASIPQSRIQVYFIDNEDYFQKRNTTVDESGDEYSDNGERAIFFARGVLETVKKLRWTPDVI
;
A
#
# COMPACT_ATOMS: atom_id res chain seq x y z
N MET A 1 10.35 -8.88 23.36
CA MET A 1 9.46 -8.09 22.49
C MET A 1 9.61 -8.55 21.05
N ALA A 2 8.50 -8.60 20.36
CA ALA A 2 8.51 -8.99 18.95
C ALA A 2 9.22 -7.94 18.11
N LYS A 3 10.05 -8.39 17.17
CA LYS A 3 10.63 -7.48 16.18
C LYS A 3 9.54 -7.02 15.21
N LYS A 4 9.65 -5.78 14.79
CA LYS A 4 8.71 -5.14 13.88
C LYS A 4 9.28 -5.17 12.47
N VAL A 5 8.51 -5.73 11.56
CA VAL A 5 8.91 -5.85 10.15
C VAL A 5 7.91 -5.10 9.28
N LEU A 6 8.42 -4.19 8.49
CA LEU A 6 7.64 -3.44 7.52
C LEU A 6 7.84 -4.07 6.14
N PHE A 7 6.74 -4.50 5.53
CA PHE A 7 6.75 -4.97 4.15
C PHE A 7 6.19 -3.88 3.25
N VAL A 8 6.90 -3.61 2.17
CA VAL A 8 6.45 -2.65 1.16
C VAL A 8 6.41 -3.40 -0.17
N ASN A 9 5.21 -3.65 -0.67
CA ASN A 9 4.99 -4.46 -1.86
C ASN A 9 4.18 -3.70 -2.90
N GLN A 10 4.39 -4.04 -4.15
CA GLN A 10 3.63 -3.48 -5.25
C GLN A 10 2.34 -4.25 -5.48
N GLU A 11 2.32 -5.55 -5.19
CA GLU A 11 1.17 -6.42 -5.39
C GLU A 11 1.02 -7.38 -4.23
N ILE A 12 -0.22 -7.57 -3.79
CA ILE A 12 -0.56 -8.49 -2.69
C ILE A 12 -1.90 -9.14 -3.01
N THR A 13 -1.98 -10.49 -2.93
CA THR A 13 -3.28 -11.16 -3.00
C THR A 13 -4.04 -10.96 -1.69
N PRO A 14 -5.36 -10.90 -1.67
CA PRO A 14 -6.30 -11.10 -2.79
C PRO A 14 -6.65 -9.81 -3.55
N TYR A 15 -5.95 -8.70 -3.29
CA TYR A 15 -6.32 -7.40 -3.85
C TYR A 15 -5.99 -7.26 -5.33
N LEU A 16 -4.98 -7.98 -5.79
CA LEU A 16 -4.64 -8.10 -7.19
C LEU A 16 -4.60 -9.57 -7.59
N PRO A 17 -4.69 -9.86 -8.91
CA PRO A 17 -4.63 -11.25 -9.37
C PRO A 17 -3.34 -11.96 -8.96
N GLU A 18 -3.39 -13.27 -8.90
CA GLU A 18 -2.23 -14.07 -8.53
C GLU A 18 -1.08 -13.89 -9.51
N SER A 19 0.09 -13.61 -8.96
CA SER A 19 1.37 -13.53 -9.65
C SER A 19 2.42 -13.98 -8.66
N LYS A 20 3.65 -14.17 -9.09
CA LYS A 20 4.73 -14.51 -8.15
C LYS A 20 4.87 -13.41 -7.10
N MET A 21 4.79 -12.15 -7.53
CA MET A 21 4.91 -11.00 -6.63
C MET A 21 3.74 -10.91 -5.65
N SER A 22 2.51 -11.02 -6.14
CA SER A 22 1.33 -10.85 -5.29
C SER A 22 1.17 -11.98 -4.29
N VAL A 23 1.48 -13.20 -4.68
CA VAL A 23 1.46 -14.36 -3.78
C VAL A 23 2.52 -14.22 -2.70
N MET A 24 3.74 -13.84 -3.08
CA MET A 24 4.82 -13.61 -2.12
C MET A 24 4.48 -12.46 -1.18
N GLY A 25 3.82 -11.42 -1.70
CA GLY A 25 3.39 -10.26 -0.92
C GLY A 25 2.42 -10.61 0.21
N SER A 26 1.65 -11.67 0.09
CA SER A 26 0.77 -12.14 1.16
C SER A 26 1.40 -13.29 1.97
N MET A 27 2.14 -14.18 1.34
CA MET A 27 2.72 -15.36 2.02
C MET A 27 3.87 -15.00 2.97
N MET A 28 4.79 -14.15 2.54
CA MET A 28 5.94 -13.78 3.37
C MET A 28 5.51 -13.11 4.68
N PRO A 29 4.67 -12.07 4.64
CA PRO A 29 4.20 -11.47 5.88
C PRO A 29 3.48 -12.46 6.79
N HIS A 30 2.69 -13.35 6.22
CA HIS A 30 1.96 -14.36 6.99
C HIS A 30 2.92 -15.31 7.72
N LYS A 31 3.92 -15.82 7.01
CA LYS A 31 4.92 -16.73 7.61
C LYS A 31 5.74 -16.02 8.68
N MET A 32 6.08 -14.76 8.46
CA MET A 32 6.82 -13.98 9.45
C MET A 32 5.96 -13.72 10.69
N GLN A 33 4.67 -13.45 10.51
CA GLN A 33 3.76 -13.29 11.63
C GLN A 33 3.66 -14.58 12.45
N ASP A 34 3.55 -15.72 11.78
CA ASP A 34 3.52 -17.03 12.46
C ASP A 34 4.80 -17.30 13.23
N ALA A 35 5.91 -16.74 12.78
CA ALA A 35 7.20 -16.87 13.46
C ALA A 35 7.36 -15.89 14.64
N GLY A 36 6.34 -15.09 14.92
CA GLY A 36 6.33 -14.19 16.07
C GLY A 36 6.70 -12.75 15.81
N TYR A 37 6.84 -12.35 14.55
CA TYR A 37 7.14 -10.95 14.20
C TYR A 37 5.87 -10.13 14.17
N GLU A 38 5.99 -8.85 14.51
CA GLU A 38 4.90 -7.89 14.35
C GLU A 38 5.00 -7.31 12.94
N ILE A 39 3.92 -7.41 12.16
CA ILE A 39 3.95 -7.12 10.73
C ILE A 39 3.01 -5.98 10.40
N ARG A 40 3.48 -5.04 9.57
CA ARG A 40 2.65 -4.10 8.83
C ARG A 40 3.10 -4.13 7.39
N THR A 41 2.14 -4.10 6.47
CA THR A 41 2.45 -4.18 5.04
C THR A 41 1.72 -3.07 4.29
N PHE A 42 2.36 -2.57 3.25
CA PHE A 42 1.86 -1.46 2.45
C PHE A 42 1.86 -1.83 0.98
N MET A 43 0.88 -1.32 0.25
CA MET A 43 0.87 -1.39 -1.20
C MET A 43 0.17 -0.17 -1.78
N PRO A 44 0.40 0.16 -3.07
CA PRO A 44 -0.36 1.21 -3.72
C PRO A 44 -1.82 0.79 -3.90
N LYS A 45 -2.73 1.75 -3.79
CA LYS A 45 -4.16 1.48 -4.03
C LYS A 45 -4.44 1.63 -5.54
N TRP A 46 -4.00 0.66 -6.31
CA TRP A 46 -4.25 0.66 -7.76
C TRP A 46 -5.74 0.80 -8.05
N GLY A 47 -6.06 1.53 -9.11
CA GLY A 47 -7.45 1.79 -9.47
C GLY A 47 -8.29 0.56 -9.77
N VAL A 48 -7.64 -0.55 -10.18
CA VAL A 48 -8.33 -1.82 -10.45
C VAL A 48 -8.79 -2.53 -9.18
N ILE A 49 -8.28 -2.15 -8.01
CA ILE A 49 -8.63 -2.82 -6.76
C ILE A 49 -10.09 -2.51 -6.42
N ASN A 50 -10.86 -3.57 -6.23
CA ASN A 50 -12.25 -3.45 -5.82
C ASN A 50 -12.32 -3.21 -4.31
N GLU A 51 -12.55 -1.95 -3.92
CA GLU A 51 -12.53 -1.55 -2.52
C GLU A 51 -13.64 -2.20 -1.70
N ARG A 52 -14.81 -2.39 -2.30
CA ARG A 52 -15.95 -3.00 -1.61
C ARG A 52 -15.66 -4.49 -1.35
N ARG A 53 -15.21 -5.22 -2.36
CA ARG A 53 -14.89 -6.64 -2.23
C ARG A 53 -13.75 -6.86 -1.25
N GLY A 54 -12.73 -6.01 -1.31
CA GLY A 54 -11.57 -6.08 -0.43
C GLY A 54 -11.84 -5.54 0.97
N GLN A 55 -12.99 -4.90 1.18
CA GLN A 55 -13.36 -4.29 2.46
C GLN A 55 -12.34 -3.25 2.92
N LEU A 56 -11.92 -2.40 1.98
CA LEU A 56 -11.03 -1.29 2.29
C LEU A 56 -11.78 -0.18 2.99
N HIS A 57 -11.19 0.37 4.04
CA HIS A 57 -11.75 1.50 4.78
C HIS A 57 -10.75 2.64 4.84
N GLU A 58 -11.20 3.85 4.59
CA GLU A 58 -10.35 5.01 4.75
C GLU A 58 -10.08 5.27 6.23
N VAL A 59 -8.82 5.53 6.56
CA VAL A 59 -8.42 5.89 7.92
C VAL A 59 -8.25 7.40 7.96
N ILE A 60 -9.29 8.08 8.42
CA ILE A 60 -9.37 9.55 8.37
C ILE A 60 -8.20 10.20 9.11
N ARG A 61 -7.86 9.72 10.29
CA ARG A 61 -6.78 10.30 11.10
C ARG A 61 -5.40 10.20 10.46
N LEU A 62 -5.22 9.28 9.53
CA LEU A 62 -3.94 9.11 8.80
C LEU A 62 -3.96 9.80 7.44
N SER A 63 -5.14 10.20 6.99
CA SER A 63 -5.34 10.81 5.67
C SER A 63 -5.23 12.33 5.75
N GLY A 64 -5.10 12.96 4.59
CA GLY A 64 -5.14 14.40 4.45
C GLY A 64 -3.77 15.08 4.47
N MET A 65 -2.69 14.35 4.76
CA MET A 65 -1.36 14.94 4.67
C MET A 65 -1.07 15.29 3.22
N ASN A 66 -0.61 16.50 2.99
CA ASN A 66 -0.30 16.96 1.65
C ASN A 66 1.16 16.66 1.32
N LEU A 67 1.36 15.86 0.27
CA LEU A 67 2.70 15.56 -0.22
C LEU A 67 2.97 16.39 -1.47
N ILE A 68 4.08 17.12 -1.46
CA ILE A 68 4.47 17.95 -2.61
C ILE A 68 5.36 17.13 -3.52
N ILE A 69 4.90 16.91 -4.73
CA ILE A 69 5.64 16.20 -5.78
C ILE A 69 5.71 17.13 -6.98
N ASP A 70 6.93 17.44 -7.44
CA ASP A 70 7.15 18.30 -8.61
C ASP A 70 6.35 19.60 -8.51
N ASP A 71 6.46 20.29 -7.36
CA ASP A 71 5.81 21.58 -7.04
C ASP A 71 4.27 21.54 -7.02
N THR A 72 3.68 20.36 -7.03
CA THR A 72 2.21 20.23 -6.92
C THR A 72 1.80 19.48 -5.68
N ASP A 73 0.64 19.84 -5.17
CA ASP A 73 0.07 19.26 -3.96
C ASP A 73 -0.68 17.98 -4.26
N HIS A 74 -0.42 16.93 -3.47
CA HIS A 74 -1.11 15.65 -3.61
C HIS A 74 -1.56 15.17 -2.24
N PRO A 75 -2.86 15.27 -1.92
CA PRO A 75 -3.35 14.77 -0.64
C PRO A 75 -3.19 13.27 -0.51
N LEU A 76 -2.60 12.84 0.58
CA LEU A 76 -2.42 11.43 0.89
C LEU A 76 -3.69 10.87 1.51
N ILE A 77 -4.20 9.80 0.93
CA ILE A 77 -5.35 9.06 1.45
C ILE A 77 -4.86 7.69 1.86
N ILE A 78 -5.17 7.28 3.07
CA ILE A 78 -4.78 5.98 3.60
C ILE A 78 -6.02 5.12 3.77
N LYS A 79 -6.00 3.96 3.14
CA LYS A 79 -7.05 2.95 3.31
C LYS A 79 -6.43 1.69 3.91
N VAL A 80 -7.21 0.95 4.65
CA VAL A 80 -6.75 -0.25 5.35
C VAL A 80 -7.72 -1.38 5.12
N ALA A 81 -7.18 -2.58 4.96
CA ALA A 81 -7.97 -3.81 4.95
C ALA A 81 -7.18 -4.91 5.66
N SER A 82 -7.87 -5.94 6.11
CA SER A 82 -7.23 -7.11 6.70
C SER A 82 -7.30 -8.26 5.70
N ILE A 83 -6.17 -8.91 5.48
CA ILE A 83 -6.14 -10.11 4.63
C ILE A 83 -6.96 -11.19 5.33
N PRO A 84 -7.95 -11.79 4.64
CA PRO A 84 -8.73 -12.87 5.24
C PRO A 84 -7.82 -13.99 5.76
N GLN A 85 -8.22 -14.62 6.86
CA GLN A 85 -7.54 -15.72 7.53
C GLN A 85 -6.31 -15.32 8.34
N SER A 86 -5.38 -14.54 7.77
CA SER A 86 -4.16 -14.13 8.47
C SER A 86 -4.38 -12.92 9.39
N ARG A 87 -5.36 -12.10 9.08
CA ARG A 87 -5.66 -10.84 9.76
C ARG A 87 -4.53 -9.80 9.68
N ILE A 88 -3.60 -9.98 8.77
CA ILE A 88 -2.55 -8.99 8.53
C ILE A 88 -3.20 -7.75 7.92
N GLN A 89 -2.91 -6.59 8.51
CA GLN A 89 -3.40 -5.33 8.00
C GLN A 89 -2.55 -4.87 6.84
N VAL A 90 -3.23 -4.52 5.73
CA VAL A 90 -2.59 -3.92 4.56
C VAL A 90 -2.99 -2.45 4.52
N TYR A 91 -2.00 -1.58 4.47
CA TYR A 91 -2.19 -0.14 4.31
C TYR A 91 -2.03 0.19 2.84
N PHE A 92 -3.04 0.87 2.29
CA PHE A 92 -3.05 1.27 0.88
C PHE A 92 -2.77 2.75 0.78
N ILE A 93 -1.73 3.10 0.02
CA ILE A 93 -1.41 4.49 -0.28
C ILE A 93 -2.25 4.89 -1.47
N ASP A 94 -3.10 5.89 -1.29
CA ASP A 94 -4.06 6.32 -2.29
C ASP A 94 -3.99 7.83 -2.53
N ASN A 95 -4.45 8.22 -3.71
CA ASN A 95 -4.57 9.62 -4.11
C ASN A 95 -5.50 9.65 -5.32
N GLU A 96 -6.32 10.68 -5.41
CA GLU A 96 -7.31 10.78 -6.47
C GLU A 96 -6.67 10.73 -7.86
N ASP A 97 -5.60 11.49 -8.08
CA ASP A 97 -4.98 11.61 -9.39
C ASP A 97 -4.06 10.46 -9.73
N TYR A 98 -3.25 10.02 -8.76
CA TYR A 98 -2.22 9.01 -9.01
C TYR A 98 -2.74 7.58 -9.01
N PHE A 99 -3.80 7.30 -8.25
CA PHE A 99 -4.23 5.91 -8.07
C PHE A 99 -5.69 5.66 -8.37
N GLN A 100 -6.60 6.49 -7.90
CA GLN A 100 -8.03 6.18 -8.03
C GLN A 100 -8.50 6.09 -9.48
N LYS A 101 -7.96 6.90 -10.34
CA LYS A 101 -8.37 6.99 -11.75
C LYS A 101 -7.50 6.17 -12.69
N ARG A 102 -6.60 5.37 -12.16
CA ARG A 102 -5.63 4.61 -12.96
C ARG A 102 -5.58 3.16 -12.54
N ASN A 103 -5.50 2.26 -13.53
CA ASN A 103 -5.55 0.83 -13.28
C ASN A 103 -4.34 0.34 -12.47
N THR A 104 -3.19 0.25 -13.12
CA THR A 104 -1.93 -0.16 -12.49
C THR A 104 -0.82 0.76 -13.02
N THR A 105 0.32 0.21 -13.40
CA THR A 105 1.40 0.97 -14.02
C THR A 105 1.18 1.19 -15.51
N VAL A 106 0.21 0.49 -16.10
CA VAL A 106 -0.12 0.59 -17.52
C VAL A 106 -1.60 0.93 -17.69
N ASP A 107 -1.90 1.59 -18.81
CA ASP A 107 -3.28 1.91 -19.19
C ASP A 107 -3.97 0.71 -19.86
N GLU A 108 -5.20 0.93 -20.36
CA GLU A 108 -5.98 -0.12 -21.00
C GLU A 108 -5.32 -0.65 -22.27
N SER A 109 -4.49 0.15 -22.92
CA SER A 109 -3.76 -0.23 -24.12
C SER A 109 -2.44 -0.95 -23.83
N GLY A 110 -2.06 -1.06 -22.55
CA GLY A 110 -0.80 -1.68 -22.15
C GLY A 110 0.37 -0.71 -22.11
N ASP A 111 0.15 0.59 -22.35
CA ASP A 111 1.20 1.60 -22.33
C ASP A 111 1.41 2.11 -20.90
N GLU A 112 2.68 2.29 -20.53
CA GLU A 112 3.02 2.84 -19.22
C GLU A 112 2.58 4.29 -19.10
N TYR A 113 2.08 4.65 -17.91
CA TYR A 113 1.76 6.05 -17.63
C TYR A 113 3.05 6.87 -17.53
N SER A 114 3.01 8.06 -18.13
CA SER A 114 4.20 8.94 -18.18
C SER A 114 4.67 9.43 -16.81
N ASP A 115 3.78 9.44 -15.82
CA ASP A 115 4.09 9.91 -14.47
C ASP A 115 4.32 8.77 -13.47
N ASN A 116 4.63 7.56 -13.94
CA ASN A 116 4.89 6.42 -13.04
C ASN A 116 6.03 6.70 -12.06
N GLY A 117 7.04 7.49 -12.47
CA GLY A 117 8.11 7.88 -11.55
C GLY A 117 7.60 8.72 -10.38
N GLU A 118 6.76 9.71 -10.65
CA GLU A 118 6.14 10.53 -9.61
C GLU A 118 5.24 9.70 -8.70
N ARG A 119 4.50 8.78 -9.29
CA ARG A 119 3.62 7.87 -8.54
C ARG A 119 4.42 7.01 -7.57
N ALA A 120 5.57 6.51 -8.00
CA ALA A 120 6.46 5.73 -7.15
C ALA A 120 7.02 6.56 -5.99
N ILE A 121 7.40 7.80 -6.26
CA ILE A 121 7.86 8.73 -5.22
C ILE A 121 6.75 9.01 -4.22
N PHE A 122 5.55 9.28 -4.71
CA PHE A 122 4.39 9.51 -3.84
C PHE A 122 4.14 8.30 -2.94
N PHE A 123 4.18 7.10 -3.51
CA PHE A 123 3.99 5.88 -2.75
C PHE A 123 5.04 5.73 -1.64
N ALA A 124 6.31 5.85 -2.00
CA ALA A 124 7.40 5.68 -1.03
C ALA A 124 7.31 6.71 0.10
N ARG A 125 7.09 7.97 -0.23
CA ARG A 125 6.92 9.03 0.78
C ARG A 125 5.69 8.80 1.64
N GLY A 126 4.58 8.37 1.02
CA GLY A 126 3.35 8.05 1.73
C GLY A 126 3.54 6.95 2.76
N VAL A 127 4.30 5.91 2.42
CA VAL A 127 4.63 4.83 3.36
C VAL A 127 5.38 5.39 4.58
N LEU A 128 6.44 6.15 4.33
CA LEU A 128 7.28 6.68 5.41
C LEU A 128 6.52 7.64 6.31
N GLU A 129 5.73 8.54 5.73
CA GLU A 129 4.96 9.49 6.51
C GLU A 129 3.86 8.80 7.33
N THR A 130 3.26 7.76 6.79
CA THR A 130 2.25 6.98 7.52
C THR A 130 2.87 6.24 8.69
N VAL A 131 4.02 5.63 8.50
CA VAL A 131 4.75 4.93 9.56
C VAL A 131 5.11 5.89 10.69
N LYS A 132 5.53 7.11 10.36
CA LYS A 132 5.79 8.16 11.36
C LYS A 132 4.52 8.51 12.15
N LYS A 133 3.41 8.71 11.47
CA LYS A 133 2.13 9.03 12.13
C LYS A 133 1.66 7.92 13.05
N LEU A 134 1.90 6.67 12.66
CA LEU A 134 1.57 5.51 13.47
C LEU A 134 2.46 5.38 14.70
N ARG A 135 3.57 6.12 14.74
CA ARG A 135 4.58 6.01 15.80
C ARG A 135 5.05 4.56 15.94
N TRP A 136 5.21 3.91 14.84
CA TRP A 136 5.60 2.51 14.77
C TRP A 136 6.95 2.43 14.04
N THR A 137 8.01 2.16 14.80
CA THR A 137 9.35 2.11 14.25
C THR A 137 9.69 0.67 13.86
N PRO A 138 9.81 0.38 12.57
CA PRO A 138 10.20 -0.98 12.17
C PRO A 138 11.65 -1.25 12.50
N ASP A 139 11.93 -2.50 12.83
CA ASP A 139 13.31 -2.98 13.01
C ASP A 139 13.92 -3.36 11.66
N VAL A 140 13.08 -3.80 10.73
CA VAL A 140 13.50 -4.25 9.38
C VAL A 140 12.48 -3.77 8.37
N ILE A 141 12.97 -3.38 7.20
CA ILE A 141 12.16 -3.03 6.04
C ILE A 141 12.49 -3.98 4.89
#